data_02b06acc62103f5e608332289620ca1c
#
_entry.id   02b06acc62103f5e608332289620ca1c
#
_cell.length_a   1.000
_cell.length_b   1.000
_cell.length_c   1.000
_cell.angle_alpha   90.00
_cell.angle_beta   90.00
_cell.angle_gamma   90.00
#
_symmetry.space_group_name_H-M   'P 1'
#
loop_
_entity.id
_entity.type
_entity.pdbx_description
1 polymer ?
#
loop_
_entity_poly.entity_id
_entity_poly.type
_entity_poly.pdbx_seq_one_letter_code
_entity_poly.pdbx_strand_id
1 'polypeptide(L)'
;MRVLGIDPGYAIVGWGVVDYAGNRFAPVDFGAVCTDAGVPFERRLDEVYAGVKDVIERTQPEVLAIEKLFYQHNQTTVIGVAEARGVILLAAAQAGLPIYEYTPMQVKQAVTGYGKAVKKQVQEMTRILLHLPAIPKPDDTADALAMAITFCHTNGSQLNRFVRRVPGPS
;
A
#
# COMPACT_ATOMS: atom_id res chain seq x y z
N MET A 1 13.36 -7.19 7.49
CA MET A 1 11.98 -7.49 7.06
C MET A 1 11.63 -6.60 5.88
N ARG A 2 11.17 -7.20 4.79
CA ARG A 2 10.79 -6.49 3.56
C ARG A 2 9.28 -6.36 3.46
N VAL A 3 8.78 -5.13 3.33
CA VAL A 3 7.37 -4.78 3.33
C VAL A 3 6.96 -4.18 1.99
N LEU A 4 5.93 -4.72 1.37
CA LEU A 4 5.25 -4.13 0.22
C LEU A 4 4.06 -3.31 0.72
N GLY A 5 4.06 -2.01 0.47
CA GLY A 5 2.91 -1.14 0.65
C GLY A 5 2.17 -0.94 -0.66
N ILE A 6 0.84 -0.93 -0.62
CA ILE A 6 0.00 -0.66 -1.79
C ILE A 6 -1.09 0.35 -1.45
N ASP A 7 -1.24 1.34 -2.33
CA ASP A 7 -2.39 2.23 -2.43
C ASP A 7 -3.27 1.74 -3.59
N PRO A 8 -4.42 1.10 -3.30
CA PRO A 8 -5.22 0.41 -4.31
C PRO A 8 -6.04 1.37 -5.16
N GLY A 9 -6.02 1.16 -6.46
CA GLY A 9 -6.86 1.82 -7.46
C GLY A 9 -7.03 0.93 -8.69
N TYR A 10 -7.84 1.34 -9.65
CA TYR A 10 -7.96 0.65 -10.95
C TYR A 10 -7.34 1.45 -12.10
N ALA A 11 -7.19 2.76 -11.95
CA ALA A 11 -6.49 3.61 -12.90
C ALA A 11 -5.00 3.70 -12.58
N ILE A 12 -4.68 3.85 -11.30
CA ILE A 12 -3.33 3.90 -10.78
C ILE A 12 -3.30 3.05 -9.50
N VAL A 13 -2.37 2.13 -9.43
CA VAL A 13 -2.04 1.38 -8.21
C VAL A 13 -0.65 1.81 -7.79
N GLY A 14 -0.55 2.60 -6.72
CA GLY A 14 0.73 2.92 -6.11
C GLY A 14 1.30 1.71 -5.39
N TRP A 15 2.60 1.49 -5.51
CA TRP A 15 3.31 0.46 -4.76
C TRP A 15 4.68 0.96 -4.28
N GLY A 16 5.10 0.45 -3.15
CA GLY A 16 6.43 0.75 -2.61
C GLY A 16 6.94 -0.35 -1.70
N VAL A 17 8.21 -0.70 -1.86
CA VAL A 17 8.87 -1.76 -1.10
C VAL A 17 9.95 -1.16 -0.23
N VAL A 18 9.90 -1.48 1.07
CA VAL A 18 10.79 -0.94 2.08
C VAL A 18 11.40 -2.08 2.90
N ASP A 19 12.71 -2.08 3.06
CA ASP A 19 13.39 -2.90 4.05
C ASP A 19 13.43 -2.17 5.39
N TYR A 20 13.10 -2.89 6.47
CA TYR A 20 13.09 -2.39 7.83
C TYR A 20 13.92 -3.27 8.75
N ALA A 21 14.95 -2.69 9.35
CA ALA A 21 15.80 -3.36 10.33
C ALA A 21 16.38 -2.36 11.34
N GLY A 22 16.33 -2.69 12.63
CA GLY A 22 16.92 -1.87 13.68
C GLY A 22 16.40 -0.43 13.73
N ASN A 23 15.10 -0.24 13.54
CA ASN A 23 14.43 1.08 13.44
C ASN A 23 14.90 1.95 12.27
N ARG A 24 15.49 1.35 11.24
CA ARG A 24 15.93 2.04 10.03
C ARG A 24 15.13 1.55 8.82
N PHE A 25 14.77 2.49 7.98
CA PHE A 25 14.11 2.25 6.70
C PHE A 25 15.10 2.37 5.55
N ALA A 26 15.00 1.45 4.59
CA ALA A 26 15.70 1.54 3.33
C ALA A 26 14.71 1.28 2.18
N PRO A 27 14.46 2.26 1.29
CA PRO A 27 13.63 2.03 0.12
C PRO A 27 14.32 1.03 -0.80
N VAL A 28 13.58 0.01 -1.24
CA VAL A 28 14.08 -1.03 -2.16
C VAL A 28 13.71 -0.66 -3.59
N ASP A 29 12.42 -0.44 -3.82
CA ASP A 29 11.87 -0.06 -5.12
C ASP A 29 10.46 0.51 -4.93
N PHE A 30 9.99 1.34 -5.84
CA PHE A 30 8.65 1.94 -5.78
C PHE A 30 8.22 2.45 -7.14
N GLY A 31 6.91 2.52 -7.36
CA GLY A 31 6.34 2.99 -8.61
C GLY A 31 4.82 2.90 -8.62
N ALA A 32 4.26 2.84 -9.81
CA ALA A 32 2.83 2.69 -10.02
C ALA A 32 2.54 1.72 -11.18
N VAL A 33 1.46 0.96 -11.05
CA VAL A 33 0.82 0.26 -12.17
C VAL A 33 -0.29 1.16 -12.68
N CYS A 34 -0.19 1.60 -13.93
CA CYS A 34 -1.15 2.49 -14.57
C CYS A 34 -1.92 1.72 -15.64
N THR A 35 -3.23 1.91 -15.71
CA THR A 35 -4.10 1.32 -16.73
C THR A 35 -4.76 2.43 -17.55
N ASP A 36 -5.04 2.15 -18.83
CA ASP A 36 -5.69 3.11 -19.73
C ASP A 36 -7.22 3.07 -19.57
N ALA A 37 -7.85 4.25 -19.49
CA ALA A 37 -9.30 4.38 -19.40
C ALA A 37 -10.05 3.87 -20.66
N GLY A 38 -9.37 3.83 -21.82
CA GLY A 38 -9.92 3.30 -23.06
C GLY A 38 -9.96 1.77 -23.16
N VAL A 39 -9.34 1.08 -22.20
CA VAL A 39 -9.30 -0.39 -22.15
C VAL A 39 -10.51 -0.93 -21.37
N PRO A 40 -11.15 -2.05 -21.80
CA PRO A 40 -12.22 -2.68 -21.04
C PRO A 40 -11.82 -2.96 -19.59
N PHE A 41 -12.75 -2.78 -18.65
CA PHE A 41 -12.43 -2.79 -17.21
C PHE A 41 -11.83 -4.12 -16.73
N GLU A 42 -12.33 -5.25 -17.24
CA GLU A 42 -11.77 -6.57 -16.93
C GLU A 42 -10.32 -6.73 -17.38
N ARG A 43 -9.92 -6.07 -18.47
CA ARG A 43 -8.53 -6.04 -18.93
C ARG A 43 -7.66 -5.16 -18.05
N ARG A 44 -8.21 -4.06 -17.55
CA ARG A 44 -7.52 -3.23 -16.56
C ARG A 44 -7.27 -3.98 -15.27
N LEU A 45 -8.22 -4.82 -14.82
CA LEU A 45 -8.03 -5.70 -13.67
C LEU A 45 -6.91 -6.73 -13.90
N ASP A 46 -6.83 -7.29 -15.11
CA ASP A 46 -5.75 -8.20 -15.51
C ASP A 46 -4.38 -7.50 -15.47
N GLU A 47 -4.30 -6.27 -15.97
CA GLU A 47 -3.07 -5.45 -15.91
C GLU A 47 -2.65 -5.14 -14.46
N VAL A 48 -3.61 -4.79 -13.60
CA VAL A 48 -3.36 -4.58 -12.17
C VAL A 48 -2.83 -5.86 -11.51
N TYR A 49 -3.46 -7.00 -11.79
CA TYR A 49 -3.03 -8.28 -11.25
C TYR A 49 -1.60 -8.62 -11.71
N ALA A 50 -1.35 -8.54 -13.02
CA ALA A 50 -0.04 -8.86 -13.60
C ALA A 50 1.06 -7.93 -13.06
N GLY A 51 0.78 -6.62 -12.96
CA GLY A 51 1.72 -5.64 -12.43
C GLY A 51 2.07 -5.87 -10.97
N VAL A 52 1.07 -6.15 -10.12
CA VAL A 52 1.31 -6.45 -8.69
C VAL A 52 2.05 -7.77 -8.53
N LYS A 53 1.69 -8.79 -9.31
CA LYS A 53 2.41 -10.07 -9.31
C LYS A 53 3.88 -9.90 -9.69
N ASP A 54 4.18 -9.14 -10.73
CA ASP A 54 5.55 -8.82 -11.14
C ASP A 54 6.34 -8.12 -10.01
N VAL A 55 5.73 -7.14 -9.34
CA VAL A 55 6.36 -6.46 -8.19
C VAL A 55 6.69 -7.46 -7.08
N ILE A 56 5.76 -8.35 -6.73
CA ILE A 56 5.97 -9.38 -5.70
C ILE A 56 7.10 -10.32 -6.10
N GLU A 57 7.11 -10.81 -7.35
CA GLU A 57 8.13 -11.73 -7.85
C GLU A 57 9.52 -11.09 -7.90
N ARG A 58 9.63 -9.82 -8.33
CA ARG A 58 10.92 -9.10 -8.41
C ARG A 58 11.48 -8.71 -7.04
N THR A 59 10.62 -8.30 -6.14
CA THR A 59 11.06 -7.68 -4.87
C THR A 59 11.04 -8.65 -3.70
N GLN A 60 10.32 -9.77 -3.80
CA GLN A 60 10.24 -10.81 -2.78
C GLN A 60 9.90 -10.25 -1.38
N PRO A 61 8.77 -9.54 -1.23
CA PRO A 61 8.36 -9.03 0.08
C PRO A 61 7.92 -10.16 1.01
N GLU A 62 8.00 -9.92 2.31
CA GLU A 62 7.58 -10.86 3.34
C GLU A 62 6.13 -10.60 3.80
N VAL A 63 5.59 -9.40 3.48
CA VAL A 63 4.27 -8.97 3.93
C VAL A 63 3.73 -7.87 3.01
N LEU A 64 2.40 -7.82 2.87
CA LEU A 64 1.66 -6.73 2.23
C LEU A 64 0.97 -5.84 3.27
N ALA A 65 1.18 -4.53 3.16
CA ALA A 65 0.42 -3.50 3.85
C ALA A 65 -0.45 -2.73 2.83
N ILE A 66 -1.77 -2.69 3.04
CA ILE A 66 -2.71 -2.12 2.08
C ILE A 66 -3.72 -1.21 2.79
N GLU A 67 -4.23 -0.18 2.09
CA GLU A 67 -5.28 0.67 2.64
C GLU A 67 -6.57 -0.11 2.83
N LYS A 68 -7.21 0.12 4.00
CA LYS A 68 -8.54 -0.40 4.29
C LYS A 68 -9.57 0.36 3.47
N LEU A 69 -10.40 -0.39 2.73
CA LEU A 69 -11.48 0.21 1.97
C LEU A 69 -12.60 0.70 2.90
N PHE A 70 -12.95 1.99 2.76
CA PHE A 70 -14.12 2.57 3.41
C PHE A 70 -15.17 2.96 2.39
N TYR A 71 -16.42 2.70 2.74
CA TYR A 71 -17.55 3.19 1.99
C TYR A 71 -17.66 4.72 2.18
N GLN A 72 -17.25 5.49 1.17
CA GLN A 72 -17.49 6.93 1.10
C GLN A 72 -18.50 7.23 0.00
N HIS A 73 -19.15 8.40 0.07
CA HIS A 73 -20.34 8.79 -0.69
C HIS A 73 -20.29 8.71 -2.23
N ASN A 74 -19.18 8.35 -2.86
CA ASN A 74 -19.05 8.23 -4.31
C ASN A 74 -19.13 6.76 -4.76
N GLN A 75 -20.36 6.26 -4.93
CA GLN A 75 -20.66 4.84 -5.16
C GLN A 75 -19.98 4.23 -6.40
N THR A 76 -19.88 4.97 -7.50
CA THR A 76 -19.35 4.45 -8.77
C THR A 76 -17.84 4.17 -8.75
N THR A 77 -17.06 5.03 -8.10
CA THR A 77 -15.61 4.87 -8.00
C THR A 77 -15.22 3.79 -6.99
N VAL A 78 -15.99 3.64 -5.90
CA VAL A 78 -15.72 2.67 -4.83
C VAL A 78 -15.82 1.23 -5.33
N ILE A 79 -16.77 0.91 -6.22
CA ILE A 79 -16.92 -0.45 -6.77
C ILE A 79 -15.66 -0.84 -7.56
N GLY A 80 -15.22 0.01 -8.50
CA GLY A 80 -14.02 -0.28 -9.29
C GLY A 80 -12.75 -0.40 -8.44
N VAL A 81 -12.61 0.44 -7.41
CA VAL A 81 -11.48 0.32 -6.45
C VAL A 81 -11.58 -0.96 -5.66
N ALA A 82 -12.77 -1.38 -5.22
CA ALA A 82 -12.98 -2.64 -4.50
C ALA A 82 -12.61 -3.87 -5.35
N GLU A 83 -13.00 -3.86 -6.64
CA GLU A 83 -12.67 -4.92 -7.58
C GLU A 83 -11.15 -4.99 -7.85
N ALA A 84 -10.51 -3.85 -8.09
CA ALA A 84 -9.06 -3.77 -8.23
C ALA A 84 -8.33 -4.23 -6.96
N ARG A 85 -8.82 -3.81 -5.80
CA ARG A 85 -8.29 -4.28 -4.51
C ARG A 85 -8.43 -5.79 -4.35
N GLY A 86 -9.53 -6.39 -4.81
CA GLY A 86 -9.75 -7.83 -4.81
C GLY A 86 -8.68 -8.60 -5.58
N VAL A 87 -8.29 -8.13 -6.78
CA VAL A 87 -7.22 -8.79 -7.55
C VAL A 87 -5.83 -8.58 -6.93
N ILE A 88 -5.59 -7.45 -6.28
CA ILE A 88 -4.37 -7.21 -5.49
C ILE A 88 -4.25 -8.20 -4.33
N LEU A 89 -5.34 -8.37 -3.57
CA LEU A 89 -5.39 -9.34 -2.47
C LEU A 89 -5.19 -10.77 -2.96
N LEU A 90 -5.76 -11.11 -4.12
CA LEU A 90 -5.59 -12.42 -4.75
C LEU A 90 -4.13 -12.68 -5.12
N ALA A 91 -3.46 -11.72 -5.76
CA ALA A 91 -2.03 -11.82 -6.10
C ALA A 91 -1.16 -12.06 -4.86
N ALA A 92 -1.41 -11.30 -3.79
CA ALA A 92 -0.71 -11.45 -2.51
C ALA A 92 -0.99 -12.81 -1.85
N ALA A 93 -2.24 -13.27 -1.85
CA ALA A 93 -2.62 -14.56 -1.29
C ALA A 93 -1.99 -15.74 -2.03
N GLN A 94 -1.93 -15.68 -3.35
CA GLN A 94 -1.26 -16.70 -4.18
C GLN A 94 0.25 -16.75 -3.96
N ALA A 95 0.85 -15.61 -3.63
CA ALA A 95 2.26 -15.52 -3.23
C ALA A 95 2.50 -15.91 -1.76
N GLY A 96 1.45 -16.26 -1.00
CA GLY A 96 1.54 -16.64 0.41
C GLY A 96 1.87 -15.48 1.36
N LEU A 97 1.66 -14.22 0.93
CA LEU A 97 1.97 -13.05 1.74
C LEU A 97 0.90 -12.84 2.82
N PRO A 98 1.29 -12.65 4.09
CA PRO A 98 0.42 -12.08 5.10
C PRO A 98 -0.01 -10.66 4.70
N ILE A 99 -1.29 -10.32 4.91
CA ILE A 99 -1.88 -9.05 4.51
C ILE A 99 -2.36 -8.29 5.74
N TYR A 100 -1.97 -7.01 5.84
CA TYR A 100 -2.36 -6.09 6.90
C TYR A 100 -3.02 -4.85 6.32
N GLU A 101 -4.14 -4.46 6.94
CA GLU A 101 -4.92 -3.31 6.51
C GLU A 101 -4.79 -2.15 7.49
N TYR A 102 -4.68 -0.93 6.95
CA TYR A 102 -4.62 0.30 7.74
C TYR A 102 -5.60 1.35 7.24
N THR A 103 -6.22 2.06 8.18
CA THR A 103 -7.08 3.21 7.88
C THR A 103 -6.22 4.44 7.55
N PRO A 104 -6.75 5.44 6.82
CA PRO A 104 -6.06 6.70 6.59
C PRO A 104 -5.59 7.38 7.89
N MET A 105 -6.39 7.31 8.96
CA MET A 105 -6.01 7.87 10.26
C MET A 105 -4.82 7.13 10.89
N GLN A 106 -4.79 5.80 10.79
CA GLN A 106 -3.67 4.99 11.29
C GLN A 106 -2.38 5.32 10.54
N VAL A 107 -2.47 5.52 9.21
CA VAL A 107 -1.31 5.93 8.39
C VAL A 107 -0.79 7.30 8.82
N LYS A 108 -1.66 8.29 8.93
CA LYS A 108 -1.30 9.62 9.41
C LYS A 108 -0.62 9.57 10.76
N GLN A 109 -1.21 8.86 11.72
CA GLN A 109 -0.67 8.70 13.07
C GLN A 109 0.69 8.01 13.07
N ALA A 110 0.84 6.91 12.31
CA ALA A 110 2.07 6.13 12.29
C ALA A 110 3.23 6.88 11.61
N VAL A 111 2.94 7.64 10.55
CA VAL A 111 3.98 8.32 9.76
C VAL A 111 4.35 9.67 10.36
N THR A 112 3.38 10.46 10.85
CA THR A 112 3.61 11.84 11.31
C THR A 112 3.48 12.02 12.82
N GLY A 113 2.98 11.03 13.55
CA GLY A 113 2.61 11.17 14.96
C GLY A 113 1.29 11.92 15.19
N TYR A 114 0.57 12.32 14.12
CA TYR A 114 -0.66 13.10 14.20
C TYR A 114 -1.75 12.59 13.26
N GLY A 115 -2.81 11.99 13.83
CA GLY A 115 -3.89 11.34 13.07
C GLY A 115 -4.73 12.27 12.18
N LYS A 116 -4.64 13.59 12.36
CA LYS A 116 -5.30 14.62 11.53
C LYS A 116 -4.35 15.31 10.55
N ALA A 117 -3.14 14.78 10.35
CA ALA A 117 -2.19 15.33 9.39
C ALA A 117 -2.81 15.42 7.99
N VAL A 118 -2.45 16.46 7.24
CA VAL A 118 -2.87 16.57 5.84
C VAL A 118 -1.98 15.73 4.95
N LYS A 119 -2.48 15.37 3.76
CA LYS A 119 -1.77 14.49 2.80
C LYS A 119 -0.32 14.92 2.57
N LYS A 120 -0.10 16.23 2.34
CA LYS A 120 1.25 16.77 2.10
C LYS A 120 2.23 16.52 3.25
N GLN A 121 1.75 16.58 4.49
CA GLN A 121 2.60 16.28 5.66
C GLN A 121 2.99 14.80 5.71
N VAL A 122 2.07 13.89 5.38
CA VAL A 122 2.36 12.46 5.30
C VAL A 122 3.39 12.18 4.21
N GLN A 123 3.21 12.74 3.02
CA GLN A 123 4.13 12.58 1.89
C GLN A 123 5.53 13.11 2.21
N GLU A 124 5.62 14.29 2.82
CA GLU A 124 6.90 14.88 3.20
C GLU A 124 7.61 14.07 4.30
N MET A 125 6.87 13.58 5.30
CA MET A 125 7.45 12.73 6.33
C MET A 125 7.90 11.38 5.76
N THR A 126 7.14 10.80 4.84
CA THR A 126 7.53 9.58 4.09
C THR A 126 8.85 9.80 3.36
N ARG A 127 8.98 10.92 2.64
CA ARG A 127 10.23 11.30 1.97
C ARG A 127 11.41 11.37 2.93
N ILE A 128 11.22 12.03 4.08
CA ILE A 128 12.27 12.20 5.10
C ILE A 128 12.67 10.86 5.71
N LEU A 129 11.71 10.03 6.13
CA LEU A 129 11.96 8.73 6.75
C LEU A 129 12.70 7.76 5.82
N LEU A 130 12.45 7.85 4.52
CA LEU A 130 13.09 7.03 3.50
C LEU A 130 14.32 7.69 2.86
N HIS A 131 14.72 8.88 3.31
CA HIS A 131 15.84 9.65 2.76
C HIS A 131 15.76 9.87 1.25
N LEU A 132 14.53 10.06 0.71
CA LEU A 132 14.33 10.28 -0.71
C LEU A 132 14.66 11.72 -1.11
N PRO A 133 15.21 11.96 -2.30
CA PRO A 133 15.55 13.30 -2.78
C PRO A 133 14.31 14.17 -3.04
N ALA A 134 13.19 13.55 -3.40
CA ALA A 134 11.90 14.21 -3.67
C ALA A 134 10.75 13.31 -3.28
N ILE A 135 9.54 13.89 -3.15
CA ILE A 135 8.31 13.13 -2.96
C ILE A 135 8.05 12.32 -4.24
N PRO A 136 7.89 10.98 -4.15
CA PRO A 136 7.60 10.14 -5.30
C PRO A 136 6.33 10.56 -6.04
N LYS A 137 6.33 10.37 -7.34
CA LYS A 137 5.18 10.59 -8.22
C LYS A 137 4.88 9.31 -9.02
N PRO A 138 3.59 9.03 -9.32
CA PRO A 138 2.39 9.77 -8.86
C PRO A 138 2.22 9.72 -7.34
N ASP A 139 1.28 10.50 -6.80
CA ASP A 139 1.02 10.60 -5.36
C ASP A 139 0.74 9.26 -4.71
N ASP A 140 0.06 8.36 -5.44
CA ASP A 140 -0.26 6.99 -5.03
C ASP A 140 1.00 6.20 -4.63
N THR A 141 2.14 6.47 -5.27
CA THR A 141 3.42 5.86 -4.91
C THR A 141 3.90 6.30 -3.52
N ALA A 142 3.77 7.59 -3.20
CA ALA A 142 4.12 8.10 -1.88
C ALA A 142 3.17 7.55 -0.80
N ASP A 143 1.88 7.44 -1.12
CA ASP A 143 0.86 6.88 -0.24
C ASP A 143 1.12 5.37 0.03
N ALA A 144 1.53 4.62 -0.98
CA ALA A 144 1.94 3.22 -0.84
C ALA A 144 3.19 3.04 0.05
N LEU A 145 4.19 3.88 -0.10
CA LEU A 145 5.36 3.88 0.78
C LEU A 145 4.97 4.21 2.23
N ALA A 146 4.02 5.12 2.44
CA ALA A 146 3.49 5.43 3.77
C ALA A 146 2.79 4.21 4.40
N MET A 147 2.12 3.36 3.59
CA MET A 147 1.58 2.07 4.06
C MET A 147 2.67 1.13 4.59
N ALA A 148 3.77 0.98 3.84
CA ALA A 148 4.89 0.14 4.27
C ALA A 148 5.51 0.64 5.58
N ILE A 149 5.72 1.95 5.72
CA ILE A 149 6.21 2.57 6.96
C ILE A 149 5.23 2.33 8.11
N THR A 150 3.93 2.45 7.87
CA THR A 150 2.89 2.22 8.88
C THR A 150 2.98 0.81 9.44
N PHE A 151 3.12 -0.19 8.58
CA PHE A 151 3.32 -1.57 9.03
C PHE A 151 4.58 -1.69 9.90
N CYS A 152 5.69 -1.12 9.48
CA CYS A 152 6.94 -1.19 10.23
C CYS A 152 6.83 -0.55 11.62
N HIS A 153 6.21 0.62 11.73
CA HIS A 153 6.01 1.31 13.01
C HIS A 153 5.02 0.59 13.94
N THR A 154 3.98 -0.03 13.39
CA THR A 154 2.95 -0.70 14.19
C THR A 154 3.34 -2.12 14.61
N ASN A 155 4.13 -2.83 13.80
CA ASN A 155 4.52 -4.22 14.02
C ASN A 155 6.01 -4.41 14.36
N GLY A 156 6.83 -3.39 14.12
CA GLY A 156 8.26 -3.41 14.43
C GLY A 156 8.57 -3.31 15.92
N SER A 157 7.66 -2.80 16.75
CA SER A 157 7.70 -2.91 18.19
C SER A 157 7.04 -4.23 18.58
N GLN A 158 7.76 -5.12 19.23
CA GLN A 158 7.27 -6.44 19.70
C GLN A 158 6.04 -6.38 20.62
N LEU A 159 5.50 -5.21 20.90
CA LEU A 159 4.36 -4.93 21.77
C LEU A 159 2.99 -4.97 21.07
N ASN A 160 2.91 -4.97 19.74
CA ASN A 160 1.62 -4.97 19.00
C ASN A 160 1.40 -6.26 18.19
N ARG A 161 1.27 -7.39 18.87
CA ARG A 161 0.84 -8.69 18.29
C ARG A 161 -0.63 -8.74 17.87
N PHE A 162 -1.33 -7.60 17.78
CA PHE A 162 -2.77 -7.52 17.55
C PHE A 162 -3.22 -6.76 16.31
N VAL A 163 -2.38 -6.58 15.31
CA VAL A 163 -2.90 -6.17 14.00
C VAL A 163 -3.47 -7.42 13.34
N ARG A 164 -4.80 -7.47 13.22
CA ARG A 164 -5.52 -8.62 12.66
C ARG A 164 -5.16 -8.81 11.19
N ARG A 165 -4.91 -10.06 10.79
CA ARG A 165 -5.06 -10.50 9.40
C ARG A 165 -6.43 -10.05 8.91
N VAL A 166 -6.53 -9.73 7.60
CA VAL A 166 -7.83 -9.42 6.97
C VAL A 166 -8.81 -10.55 7.32
N PRO A 167 -9.89 -10.29 8.09
CA PRO A 167 -10.90 -11.29 8.26
C PRO A 167 -11.58 -11.48 6.91
N GLY A 168 -11.74 -12.73 6.50
CA GLY A 168 -12.58 -13.04 5.34
C GLY A 168 -13.98 -12.45 5.53
N PRO A 169 -14.73 -12.18 4.44
CA PRO A 169 -16.13 -11.80 4.54
C PRO A 169 -16.90 -12.89 5.28
N SER A 170 -17.64 -12.47 6.30
CA SER A 170 -18.60 -13.32 7.05
C SER A 170 -19.76 -13.69 6.16
#